data_83d83152e4d47a365f0a8b08563f090a
#
_entry.id   83d83152e4d47a365f0a8b08563f090a
#
_cell.length_a   1.000
_cell.length_b   1.000
_cell.length_c   1.000
_cell.angle_alpha   90.00
_cell.angle_beta   90.00
_cell.angle_gamma   90.00
#
_symmetry.space_group_name_H-M   'P 1'
#
loop_
_entity.id
_entity.type
_entity.pdbx_description
1 polymer ?
#
loop_
_entity_poly.entity_id
_entity_poly.type
_entity_poly.pdbx_seq_one_letter_code
_entity_poly.pdbx_strand_id
1 'polypeptide(L)'
;MIGIDDLKFDENGLIPTVVVDAYSKKVLTLAYMNRQSLEISMEKGLTCFWSRSRGELWLKGETSGNYQHIVSITADCDRDALTVLVDKDGPACHTGSDSCFGELLWHSEERNEFSLDALAKLIEGRKLEKKEGSYTTYLFEKGIDKILKKVGEESTEVIIAAKADDKKETVYEVADLTYHVLVLMVEMGISIDDIKKELAGRHVIDHKVKQEKMTK
;
A
#
# COMPACT_ATOMS: atom_id res chain seq x y z
N MET A 1 5.62 5.60 25.42
CA MET A 1 6.41 4.84 24.44
C MET A 1 7.36 3.94 25.21
N ILE A 2 7.61 2.72 24.75
CA ILE A 2 8.63 1.82 25.32
C ILE A 2 10.02 2.25 24.85
N GLY A 3 11.06 1.89 25.63
CA GLY A 3 12.46 2.13 25.27
C GLY A 3 13.11 0.89 24.62
N ILE A 4 14.31 1.05 24.05
CA ILE A 4 15.09 -0.07 23.50
C ILE A 4 15.45 -1.08 24.60
N ASP A 5 15.61 -0.64 25.84
CA ASP A 5 15.91 -1.51 26.99
C ASP A 5 14.76 -2.42 27.40
N ASP A 6 13.55 -2.12 26.92
CA ASP A 6 12.38 -2.95 27.15
C ASP A 6 12.27 -4.12 26.13
N LEU A 7 13.10 -4.11 25.06
CA LEU A 7 13.08 -5.14 24.02
C LEU A 7 13.86 -6.38 24.41
N LYS A 8 13.40 -7.51 23.92
CA LYS A 8 14.04 -8.83 24.11
C LYS A 8 14.77 -9.23 22.83
N PHE A 9 16.06 -9.09 22.85
CA PHE A 9 16.92 -9.62 21.79
C PHE A 9 17.20 -11.11 22.05
N ASP A 10 17.43 -11.86 20.96
CA ASP A 10 17.81 -13.28 21.05
C ASP A 10 19.21 -13.46 21.68
N GLU A 11 19.67 -14.71 21.80
CA GLU A 11 20.99 -15.06 22.34
C GLU A 11 22.17 -14.47 21.55
N ASN A 12 21.94 -14.09 20.29
CA ASN A 12 22.92 -13.43 19.42
C ASN A 12 22.81 -11.89 19.46
N GLY A 13 21.94 -11.35 20.32
CA GLY A 13 21.68 -9.91 20.42
C GLY A 13 20.87 -9.38 19.22
N LEU A 14 20.08 -10.21 18.55
CA LEU A 14 19.29 -9.84 17.40
C LEU A 14 17.78 -9.87 17.70
N ILE A 15 17.04 -9.01 17.01
CA ILE A 15 15.58 -9.00 17.02
C ILE A 15 15.06 -9.08 15.58
N PRO A 16 14.15 -10.02 15.28
CA PRO A 16 13.52 -10.13 13.96
C PRO A 16 12.65 -8.90 13.70
N THR A 17 12.73 -8.39 12.48
CA THR A 17 12.13 -7.13 12.09
C THR A 17 11.41 -7.28 10.76
N VAL A 18 10.09 -7.18 10.78
CA VAL A 18 9.24 -7.19 9.59
C VAL A 18 9.10 -5.77 9.06
N VAL A 19 9.57 -5.54 7.84
CA VAL A 19 9.45 -4.24 7.17
C VAL A 19 8.21 -4.21 6.31
N VAL A 20 7.38 -3.18 6.48
CA VAL A 20 6.07 -3.03 5.84
C VAL A 20 5.99 -1.67 5.15
N ASP A 21 5.51 -1.65 3.92
CA ASP A 21 5.25 -0.41 3.20
C ASP A 21 4.12 0.40 3.84
N ALA A 22 4.34 1.69 4.04
CA ALA A 22 3.40 2.56 4.76
C ALA A 22 2.07 2.77 4.00
N TYR A 23 2.09 2.70 2.68
CA TYR A 23 0.93 2.95 1.83
C TYR A 23 0.20 1.68 1.43
N SER A 24 0.90 0.74 0.83
CA SER A 24 0.31 -0.52 0.36
C SER A 24 0.06 -1.54 1.46
N LYS A 25 0.70 -1.38 2.63
CA LYS A 25 0.72 -2.36 3.74
C LYS A 25 1.35 -3.70 3.37
N LYS A 26 2.04 -3.75 2.24
CA LYS A 26 2.73 -4.94 1.78
C LYS A 26 3.97 -5.20 2.64
N VAL A 27 4.17 -6.45 3.04
CA VAL A 27 5.42 -6.88 3.67
C VAL A 27 6.54 -6.82 2.63
N LEU A 28 7.58 -6.05 2.93
CA LEU A 28 8.70 -5.81 2.02
C LEU A 28 9.82 -6.82 2.22
N THR A 29 10.20 -7.05 3.48
CA THR A 29 11.25 -7.99 3.86
C THR A 29 11.14 -8.38 5.32
N LEU A 30 11.77 -9.49 5.69
CA LEU A 30 12.16 -9.82 7.06
C LEU A 30 13.67 -9.61 7.17
N ALA A 31 14.08 -8.76 8.10
CA ALA A 31 15.47 -8.49 8.41
C ALA A 31 15.74 -8.67 9.91
N TYR A 32 16.97 -8.45 10.34
CA TYR A 32 17.34 -8.50 11.76
C TYR A 32 18.00 -7.20 12.17
N MET A 33 17.69 -6.75 13.36
CA MET A 33 18.34 -5.62 13.99
C MET A 33 19.06 -6.06 15.26
N ASN A 34 20.22 -5.47 15.52
CA ASN A 34 20.82 -5.46 16.85
C ASN A 34 20.54 -4.08 17.49
N ARG A 35 20.91 -3.91 18.77
CA ARG A 35 20.73 -2.63 19.47
C ARG A 35 21.29 -1.45 18.67
N GLN A 36 22.52 -1.57 18.18
CA GLN A 36 23.21 -0.51 17.45
C GLN A 36 22.49 -0.13 16.14
N SER A 37 22.07 -1.13 15.35
CA SER A 37 21.33 -0.85 14.11
C SER A 37 19.98 -0.19 14.36
N LEU A 38 19.32 -0.53 15.46
CA LEU A 38 18.07 0.08 15.88
C LEU A 38 18.27 1.54 16.32
N GLU A 39 19.31 1.83 17.10
CA GLU A 39 19.68 3.19 17.50
C GLU A 39 19.98 4.06 16.28
N ILE A 40 20.80 3.56 15.34
CA ILE A 40 21.10 4.25 14.06
C ILE A 40 19.82 4.49 13.26
N SER A 41 18.92 3.50 13.22
CA SER A 41 17.66 3.63 12.50
C SER A 41 16.79 4.74 13.05
N MET A 42 16.69 4.83 14.37
CA MET A 42 15.92 5.87 15.05
C MET A 42 16.56 7.26 14.91
N GLU A 43 17.89 7.34 14.97
CA GLU A 43 18.62 8.61 14.80
C GLU A 43 18.50 9.16 13.38
N LYS A 44 18.66 8.29 12.37
CA LYS A 44 18.66 8.71 10.96
C LYS A 44 17.27 8.77 10.34
N GLY A 45 16.27 8.16 10.97
CA GLY A 45 14.95 7.96 10.35
C GLY A 45 14.97 7.02 9.13
N LEU A 46 16.03 6.22 8.96
CA LEU A 46 16.25 5.29 7.86
C LEU A 46 16.51 3.88 8.39
N THR A 47 16.05 2.85 7.69
CA THR A 47 16.27 1.47 8.15
C THR A 47 17.74 1.07 8.06
N CYS A 48 18.31 0.70 9.19
CA CYS A 48 19.63 0.07 9.33
C CYS A 48 19.43 -1.33 9.93
N PHE A 49 20.02 -2.34 9.32
CA PHE A 49 19.88 -3.73 9.74
C PHE A 49 21.23 -4.32 10.15
N TRP A 50 21.18 -5.47 10.81
CA TRP A 50 22.31 -6.34 11.00
C TRP A 50 22.31 -7.45 9.95
N SER A 51 23.33 -7.47 9.11
CA SER A 51 23.52 -8.54 8.12
C SER A 51 24.11 -9.78 8.80
N ARG A 52 23.28 -10.82 9.01
CA ARG A 52 23.74 -12.07 9.65
C ARG A 52 24.83 -12.80 8.86
N SER A 53 24.79 -12.71 7.51
CA SER A 53 25.77 -13.39 6.65
C SER A 53 27.10 -12.65 6.57
N ARG A 54 27.11 -11.32 6.71
CA ARG A 54 28.34 -10.49 6.66
C ARG A 54 28.88 -10.15 8.05
N GLY A 55 28.04 -10.24 9.08
CA GLY A 55 28.40 -9.85 10.44
C GLY A 55 28.62 -8.34 10.61
N GLU A 56 27.88 -7.51 9.87
CA GLU A 56 28.06 -6.06 9.85
C GLU A 56 26.72 -5.30 9.77
N LEU A 57 26.77 -4.03 10.09
CA LEU A 57 25.67 -3.10 9.90
C LEU A 57 25.42 -2.87 8.41
N TRP A 58 24.17 -2.71 8.05
CA TRP A 58 23.74 -2.47 6.68
C TRP A 58 22.64 -1.41 6.65
N LEU A 59 22.97 -0.21 6.16
CA LEU A 59 22.00 0.84 5.91
C LEU A 59 21.29 0.52 4.58
N LYS A 60 20.00 0.27 4.64
CA LYS A 60 19.22 -0.04 3.44
C LYS A 60 19.18 1.15 2.50
N GLY A 61 19.57 0.92 1.25
CA GLY A 61 19.63 1.97 0.23
C GLY A 61 21.02 2.60 0.02
N GLU A 62 22.00 2.36 0.90
CA GLU A 62 23.33 2.98 0.79
C GLU A 62 24.04 2.75 -0.55
N THR A 63 23.78 1.60 -1.20
CA THR A 63 24.37 1.26 -2.52
C THR A 63 23.41 1.53 -3.68
N SER A 64 22.11 1.29 -3.49
CA SER A 64 21.10 1.34 -4.56
C SER A 64 20.39 2.69 -4.69
N GLY A 65 20.51 3.57 -3.68
CA GLY A 65 19.69 4.79 -3.58
C GLY A 65 18.25 4.55 -3.12
N ASN A 66 17.80 3.29 -3.01
CA ASN A 66 16.44 2.94 -2.58
C ASN A 66 16.38 2.88 -1.05
N TYR A 67 16.35 4.05 -0.40
CA TYR A 67 16.22 4.17 1.04
C TYR A 67 14.81 3.81 1.51
N GLN A 68 14.70 3.54 2.80
CA GLN A 68 13.43 3.28 3.48
C GLN A 68 13.32 4.23 4.67
N HIS A 69 12.48 5.25 4.53
CA HIS A 69 12.22 6.26 5.54
C HIS A 69 11.24 5.70 6.57
N ILE A 70 11.63 5.71 7.84
CA ILE A 70 10.86 5.11 8.92
C ILE A 70 9.68 6.02 9.28
N VAL A 71 8.48 5.46 9.21
CA VAL A 71 7.25 6.10 9.70
C VAL A 71 6.99 5.73 11.14
N SER A 72 7.19 4.44 11.49
CA SER A 72 7.06 3.96 12.86
C SER A 72 7.81 2.65 13.06
N ILE A 73 8.22 2.39 14.32
CA ILE A 73 8.73 1.11 14.79
C ILE A 73 7.82 0.67 15.94
N THR A 74 7.30 -0.54 15.86
CA THR A 74 6.38 -1.11 16.85
C THR A 74 6.88 -2.48 17.29
N ALA A 75 6.98 -2.70 18.59
CA ALA A 75 7.24 -4.03 19.14
C ALA A 75 5.94 -4.83 19.24
N ASP A 76 6.05 -6.14 19.16
CA ASP A 76 4.94 -7.04 19.44
C ASP A 76 4.61 -7.14 20.95
N CYS A 77 3.67 -8.01 21.32
CA CYS A 77 3.12 -8.05 22.68
C CYS A 77 4.12 -8.51 23.75
N ASP A 78 5.07 -9.36 23.42
CA ASP A 78 6.13 -9.86 24.29
C ASP A 78 7.51 -9.27 24.02
N ARG A 79 7.59 -8.35 23.05
CA ARG A 79 8.72 -7.48 22.74
C ARG A 79 9.95 -8.20 22.19
N ASP A 80 9.75 -9.30 21.51
CA ASP A 80 10.80 -10.10 20.89
C ASP A 80 10.81 -10.03 19.35
N ALA A 81 9.89 -9.25 18.74
CA ALA A 81 9.82 -8.94 17.33
C ALA A 81 9.43 -7.49 17.06
N LEU A 82 9.83 -6.95 15.91
CA LEU A 82 9.50 -5.59 15.48
C LEU A 82 8.76 -5.57 14.15
N THR A 83 7.83 -4.63 14.02
CA THR A 83 7.34 -4.14 12.74
C THR A 83 7.91 -2.74 12.49
N VAL A 84 8.47 -2.51 11.30
CA VAL A 84 8.92 -1.18 10.86
C VAL A 84 8.11 -0.76 9.65
N LEU A 85 7.30 0.27 9.84
CA LEU A 85 6.53 0.89 8.77
C LEU A 85 7.39 1.91 8.06
N VAL A 86 7.51 1.81 6.74
CA VAL A 86 8.43 2.67 5.96
C VAL A 86 7.74 3.28 4.73
N ASP A 87 8.16 4.49 4.39
CA ASP A 87 8.03 5.07 3.06
C ASP A 87 9.33 4.77 2.29
N LYS A 88 9.23 4.20 1.07
CA LYS A 88 10.39 3.74 0.32
C LYS A 88 10.60 4.55 -0.97
N ASP A 89 11.86 4.85 -1.29
CA ASP A 89 12.24 5.59 -2.50
C ASP A 89 12.15 4.74 -3.78
N GLY A 90 12.11 3.40 -3.63
CA GLY A 90 12.08 2.49 -4.78
C GLY A 90 11.92 1.02 -4.36
N PRO A 91 12.24 0.07 -5.26
CA PRO A 91 12.12 -1.36 -5.01
C PRO A 91 12.86 -1.79 -3.74
N ALA A 92 12.18 -2.59 -2.90
CA ALA A 92 12.78 -3.06 -1.65
C ALA A 92 13.77 -4.21 -1.86
N CYS A 93 13.57 -5.04 -2.87
CA CYS A 93 14.42 -6.19 -3.16
C CYS A 93 15.62 -5.82 -4.05
N HIS A 94 16.75 -6.49 -3.84
CA HIS A 94 17.95 -6.35 -4.68
C HIS A 94 17.76 -6.84 -6.12
N THR A 95 16.73 -7.67 -6.36
CA THR A 95 16.35 -8.12 -7.72
C THR A 95 15.57 -7.08 -8.51
N GLY A 96 15.26 -5.92 -7.91
CA GLY A 96 14.42 -4.89 -8.49
C GLY A 96 12.92 -5.09 -8.25
N SER A 97 12.52 -6.17 -7.54
CA SER A 97 11.12 -6.39 -7.18
C SER A 97 10.72 -5.52 -5.97
N ASP A 98 9.44 -5.21 -5.89
CA ASP A 98 8.87 -4.35 -4.86
C ASP A 98 8.96 -4.94 -3.46
N SER A 99 8.99 -6.27 -3.33
CA SER A 99 9.09 -7.03 -2.10
C SER A 99 10.03 -8.22 -2.28
N CYS A 100 10.64 -8.69 -1.19
CA CYS A 100 11.38 -9.95 -1.16
C CYS A 100 10.47 -11.19 -1.20
N PHE A 101 9.17 -11.00 -0.89
CA PHE A 101 8.17 -12.06 -0.91
C PHE A 101 7.42 -12.05 -2.24
N GLY A 102 7.91 -12.80 -3.23
CA GLY A 102 7.35 -12.86 -4.58
C GLY A 102 6.93 -14.25 -5.05
N GLU A 103 7.39 -15.31 -4.38
CA GLU A 103 7.11 -16.70 -4.78
C GLU A 103 6.00 -17.28 -3.91
N LEU A 104 4.92 -17.72 -4.55
CA LEU A 104 3.80 -18.37 -3.88
C LEU A 104 4.14 -19.82 -3.59
N LEU A 105 4.16 -20.20 -2.33
CA LEU A 105 4.37 -21.59 -1.89
C LEU A 105 3.05 -22.39 -1.90
N TRP A 106 1.98 -21.77 -1.42
CA TRP A 106 0.66 -22.40 -1.33
C TRP A 106 -0.43 -21.34 -1.24
N HIS A 107 -1.59 -21.59 -1.79
CA HIS A 107 -2.82 -20.82 -1.55
C HIS A 107 -4.02 -21.75 -1.41
N SER A 108 -5.08 -21.27 -0.77
CA SER A 108 -6.37 -21.97 -0.68
C SER A 108 -7.19 -21.68 -1.94
N GLU A 109 -7.73 -22.71 -2.59
CA GLU A 109 -8.69 -22.57 -3.69
C GLU A 109 -10.07 -22.06 -3.21
N GLU A 110 -10.40 -22.34 -1.94
CA GLU A 110 -11.70 -21.99 -1.35
C GLU A 110 -11.72 -20.58 -0.75
N ARG A 111 -10.55 -19.97 -0.49
CA ARG A 111 -10.43 -18.67 0.16
C ARG A 111 -9.63 -17.72 -0.73
N ASN A 112 -10.34 -16.78 -1.30
CA ASN A 112 -9.72 -15.69 -2.06
C ASN A 112 -9.50 -14.49 -1.14
N GLU A 113 -8.29 -13.98 -1.13
CA GLU A 113 -7.99 -12.70 -0.50
C GLU A 113 -8.53 -11.59 -1.42
N PHE A 114 -9.60 -10.92 -0.97
CA PHE A 114 -10.11 -9.74 -1.66
C PHE A 114 -9.40 -8.49 -1.16
N SER A 115 -8.87 -7.71 -2.09
CA SER A 115 -8.40 -6.35 -1.84
C SER A 115 -8.69 -5.46 -3.06
N LEU A 116 -8.76 -4.15 -2.86
CA LEU A 116 -8.90 -3.20 -3.97
C LEU A 116 -7.69 -3.27 -4.91
N ASP A 117 -6.49 -3.53 -4.37
CA ASP A 117 -5.28 -3.73 -5.16
C ASP A 117 -5.36 -4.98 -6.05
N ALA A 118 -5.93 -6.08 -5.54
CA ALA A 118 -6.17 -7.29 -6.32
C ALA A 118 -7.22 -7.05 -7.41
N LEU A 119 -8.29 -6.32 -7.10
CA LEU A 119 -9.32 -5.94 -8.07
C LEU A 119 -8.74 -5.04 -9.17
N ALA A 120 -7.92 -4.03 -8.81
CA ALA A 120 -7.27 -3.16 -9.79
C ALA A 120 -6.37 -3.95 -10.75
N LYS A 121 -5.57 -4.90 -10.24
CA LYS A 121 -4.75 -5.80 -11.07
C LYS A 121 -5.59 -6.67 -11.99
N LEU A 122 -6.71 -7.18 -11.51
CA LEU A 122 -7.65 -7.95 -12.36
C LEU A 122 -8.19 -7.08 -13.50
N ILE A 123 -8.57 -5.83 -13.20
CA ILE A 123 -9.05 -4.87 -14.19
C ILE A 123 -7.94 -4.54 -15.21
N GLU A 124 -6.72 -4.32 -14.76
CA GLU A 124 -5.54 -4.09 -15.61
C GLU A 124 -5.29 -5.29 -16.54
N GLY A 125 -5.34 -6.51 -15.98
CA GLY A 125 -5.26 -7.74 -16.79
C GLY A 125 -6.33 -7.81 -17.87
N ARG A 126 -7.57 -7.34 -17.62
CA ARG A 126 -8.65 -7.29 -18.63
C ARG A 126 -8.44 -6.23 -19.72
N LYS A 127 -7.66 -5.18 -19.44
CA LYS A 127 -7.23 -4.19 -20.43
C LYS A 127 -6.17 -4.77 -21.37
N LEU A 128 -5.23 -5.53 -20.82
CA LEU A 128 -4.12 -6.15 -21.57
C LEU A 128 -4.59 -7.40 -22.36
N GLU A 129 -5.32 -8.27 -21.67
CA GLU A 129 -5.84 -9.52 -22.24
C GLU A 129 -7.36 -9.47 -22.31
N LYS A 130 -7.85 -9.13 -23.48
CA LYS A 130 -9.30 -9.05 -23.74
C LYS A 130 -9.96 -10.42 -23.54
N LYS A 131 -10.95 -10.45 -22.67
CA LYS A 131 -11.76 -11.65 -22.45
C LYS A 131 -13.15 -11.47 -23.05
N GLU A 132 -13.53 -12.35 -23.95
CA GLU A 132 -14.87 -12.35 -24.54
C GLU A 132 -15.95 -12.46 -23.44
N GLY A 133 -17.02 -11.67 -23.59
CA GLY A 133 -18.12 -11.61 -22.61
C GLY A 133 -17.80 -10.86 -21.31
N SER A 134 -16.58 -10.32 -21.14
CA SER A 134 -16.21 -9.53 -19.97
C SER A 134 -16.75 -8.10 -20.07
N TYR A 135 -17.50 -7.67 -19.05
CA TYR A 135 -17.97 -6.28 -18.93
C TYR A 135 -16.80 -5.29 -18.83
N THR A 136 -15.73 -5.63 -18.12
CA THR A 136 -14.52 -4.80 -18.02
C THR A 136 -13.87 -4.60 -19.39
N THR A 137 -13.75 -5.69 -20.18
CA THR A 137 -13.24 -5.61 -21.56
C THR A 137 -14.12 -4.70 -22.42
N TYR A 138 -15.45 -4.85 -22.32
CA TYR A 138 -16.41 -3.98 -23.02
C TYR A 138 -16.21 -2.50 -22.69
N LEU A 139 -15.98 -2.14 -21.40
CA LEU A 139 -15.75 -0.74 -21.00
C LEU A 139 -14.50 -0.17 -21.68
N PHE A 140 -13.39 -0.90 -21.69
CA PHE A 140 -12.16 -0.46 -22.34
C PHE A 140 -12.33 -0.37 -23.87
N GLU A 141 -13.08 -1.27 -24.50
CA GLU A 141 -13.38 -1.21 -25.94
C GLU A 141 -14.24 -0.02 -26.33
N LYS A 142 -15.17 0.39 -25.46
CA LYS A 142 -15.99 1.60 -25.67
C LYS A 142 -15.24 2.90 -25.35
N GLY A 143 -14.12 2.80 -24.63
CA GLY A 143 -13.22 3.90 -24.36
C GLY A 143 -13.68 4.84 -23.25
N ILE A 144 -12.90 5.89 -23.08
CA ILE A 144 -12.98 6.82 -21.95
C ILE A 144 -14.37 7.44 -21.75
N ASP A 145 -15.07 7.81 -22.81
CA ASP A 145 -16.39 8.46 -22.69
C ASP A 145 -17.42 7.53 -22.03
N LYS A 146 -17.37 6.22 -22.36
CA LYS A 146 -18.25 5.23 -21.73
C LYS A 146 -17.90 5.02 -20.27
N ILE A 147 -16.61 4.99 -19.94
CA ILE A 147 -16.15 4.85 -18.57
C ILE A 147 -16.60 6.07 -17.73
N LEU A 148 -16.37 7.28 -18.23
CA LEU A 148 -16.77 8.53 -17.56
C LEU A 148 -18.30 8.62 -17.39
N LYS A 149 -19.06 8.17 -18.40
CA LYS A 149 -20.52 8.09 -18.30
C LYS A 149 -20.93 7.21 -17.13
N LYS A 150 -20.32 6.03 -16.98
CA LYS A 150 -20.62 5.12 -15.85
C LYS A 150 -20.24 5.72 -14.50
N VAL A 151 -19.07 6.35 -14.37
CA VAL A 151 -18.70 7.06 -13.13
C VAL A 151 -19.75 8.11 -12.76
N GLY A 152 -20.28 8.87 -13.74
CA GLY A 152 -21.34 9.86 -13.51
C GLY A 152 -22.67 9.22 -13.09
N GLU A 153 -23.10 8.14 -13.74
CA GLU A 153 -24.29 7.37 -13.41
C GLU A 153 -24.23 6.87 -11.96
N GLU A 154 -23.19 6.10 -11.61
CA GLU A 154 -23.03 5.52 -10.26
C GLU A 154 -22.88 6.59 -9.15
N SER A 155 -22.22 7.72 -9.45
CA SER A 155 -22.15 8.84 -8.52
C SER A 155 -23.54 9.41 -8.21
N THR A 156 -24.42 9.44 -9.20
CA THR A 156 -25.78 9.94 -9.02
C THR A 156 -26.61 8.93 -8.22
N GLU A 157 -26.47 7.65 -8.48
CA GLU A 157 -27.17 6.58 -7.76
C GLU A 157 -26.78 6.51 -6.29
N VAL A 158 -25.48 6.70 -5.97
CA VAL A 158 -25.01 6.89 -4.57
C VAL A 158 -25.73 8.06 -3.89
N ILE A 159 -25.88 9.21 -4.56
CA ILE A 159 -26.57 10.39 -3.98
C ILE A 159 -28.04 10.07 -3.72
N ILE A 160 -28.72 9.41 -4.64
CA ILE A 160 -30.13 9.05 -4.54
C ILE A 160 -30.35 8.09 -3.37
N ALA A 161 -29.57 6.99 -3.34
CA ALA A 161 -29.67 5.97 -2.29
C ALA A 161 -29.37 6.55 -0.88
N ALA A 162 -28.30 7.36 -0.76
CA ALA A 162 -27.95 8.02 0.49
C ALA A 162 -29.01 9.03 0.92
N LYS A 163 -29.63 9.78 0.00
CA LYS A 163 -30.71 10.71 0.28
C LYS A 163 -31.99 10.01 0.74
N ALA A 164 -32.22 8.78 0.26
CA ALA A 164 -33.35 7.93 0.68
C ALA A 164 -33.10 7.24 2.03
N ASP A 165 -31.92 7.41 2.64
CA ASP A 165 -31.49 6.72 3.87
C ASP A 165 -31.48 5.17 3.72
N ASP A 166 -31.33 4.68 2.47
CA ASP A 166 -31.19 3.25 2.19
C ASP A 166 -29.72 2.84 2.27
N LYS A 167 -29.32 2.35 3.44
CA LYS A 167 -27.95 1.90 3.69
C LYS A 167 -27.51 0.75 2.78
N LYS A 168 -28.42 -0.19 2.48
CA LYS A 168 -28.09 -1.36 1.67
C LYS A 168 -27.82 -0.95 0.24
N GLU A 169 -28.72 -0.15 -0.33
CA GLU A 169 -28.56 0.39 -1.67
C GLU A 169 -27.36 1.32 -1.77
N THR A 170 -27.15 2.17 -0.76
CA THR A 170 -25.95 3.03 -0.72
C THR A 170 -24.64 2.22 -0.77
N VAL A 171 -24.56 1.09 -0.05
CA VAL A 171 -23.38 0.20 -0.11
C VAL A 171 -23.21 -0.40 -1.50
N TYR A 172 -24.30 -0.80 -2.13
CA TYR A 172 -24.30 -1.36 -3.50
C TYR A 172 -23.76 -0.33 -4.51
N GLU A 173 -24.34 0.87 -4.51
CA GLU A 173 -23.95 1.93 -5.45
C GLU A 173 -22.52 2.47 -5.20
N VAL A 174 -22.10 2.54 -3.93
CA VAL A 174 -20.70 2.88 -3.61
C VAL A 174 -19.73 1.82 -4.12
N ALA A 175 -20.10 0.54 -4.10
CA ALA A 175 -19.28 -0.52 -4.65
C ALA A 175 -19.17 -0.41 -6.18
N ASP A 176 -20.28 -0.12 -6.89
CA ASP A 176 -20.30 0.08 -8.33
C ASP A 176 -19.51 1.32 -8.74
N LEU A 177 -19.67 2.43 -8.03
CA LEU A 177 -18.86 3.63 -8.23
C LEU A 177 -17.36 3.33 -8.04
N THR A 178 -17.01 2.61 -6.97
CA THR A 178 -15.62 2.24 -6.69
C THR A 178 -15.04 1.41 -7.84
N TYR A 179 -15.78 0.43 -8.33
CA TYR A 179 -15.37 -0.38 -9.47
C TYR A 179 -15.13 0.46 -10.73
N HIS A 180 -16.06 1.35 -11.10
CA HIS A 180 -15.92 2.18 -12.30
C HIS A 180 -14.82 3.24 -12.15
N VAL A 181 -14.56 3.73 -10.95
CA VAL A 181 -13.41 4.59 -10.66
C VAL A 181 -12.10 3.82 -10.83
N LEU A 182 -12.00 2.56 -10.40
CA LEU A 182 -10.82 1.72 -10.64
C LEU A 182 -10.60 1.49 -12.15
N VAL A 183 -11.67 1.25 -12.93
CA VAL A 183 -11.57 1.13 -14.40
C VAL A 183 -11.04 2.42 -15.01
N LEU A 184 -11.53 3.58 -14.56
CA LEU A 184 -11.04 4.89 -15.01
C LEU A 184 -9.57 5.08 -14.66
N MET A 185 -9.16 4.73 -13.44
CA MET A 185 -7.77 4.84 -13.00
C MET A 185 -6.84 3.99 -13.88
N VAL A 186 -7.21 2.74 -14.16
CA VAL A 186 -6.44 1.87 -15.06
C VAL A 186 -6.38 2.44 -16.48
N GLU A 187 -7.47 3.04 -16.97
CA GLU A 187 -7.48 3.70 -18.29
C GLU A 187 -6.51 4.89 -18.34
N MET A 188 -6.43 5.64 -17.27
CA MET A 188 -5.56 6.82 -17.13
C MET A 188 -4.13 6.49 -16.69
N GLY A 189 -3.80 5.23 -16.37
CA GLY A 189 -2.49 4.83 -15.85
C GLY A 189 -2.24 5.32 -14.42
N ILE A 190 -3.28 5.50 -13.61
CA ILE A 190 -3.23 5.94 -12.22
C ILE A 190 -3.30 4.70 -11.32
N SER A 191 -2.35 4.57 -10.38
CA SER A 191 -2.36 3.49 -9.39
C SER A 191 -3.16 3.84 -8.14
N ILE A 192 -3.55 2.81 -7.38
CA ILE A 192 -4.16 3.02 -6.05
C ILE A 192 -3.19 3.73 -5.11
N ASP A 193 -1.89 3.46 -5.23
CA ASP A 193 -0.87 4.10 -4.39
C ASP A 193 -0.72 5.60 -4.69
N ASP A 194 -0.97 6.04 -5.92
CA ASP A 194 -1.03 7.47 -6.25
C ASP A 194 -2.16 8.18 -5.48
N ILE A 195 -3.31 7.52 -5.40
CA ILE A 195 -4.46 8.05 -4.62
C ILE A 195 -4.16 8.06 -3.12
N LYS A 196 -3.56 6.97 -2.60
CA LYS A 196 -3.16 6.88 -1.18
C LYS A 196 -2.16 7.99 -0.81
N LYS A 197 -1.14 8.22 -1.65
CA LYS A 197 -0.14 9.29 -1.45
C LYS A 197 -0.77 10.68 -1.46
N GLU A 198 -1.65 10.96 -2.43
CA GLU A 198 -2.36 12.23 -2.50
C GLU A 198 -3.25 12.46 -1.27
N LEU A 199 -3.97 11.42 -0.82
CA LEU A 199 -4.80 11.51 0.40
C LEU A 199 -3.95 11.70 1.65
N ALA A 200 -2.83 10.98 1.77
CA ALA A 200 -1.89 11.15 2.89
C ALA A 200 -1.32 12.56 2.94
N GLY A 201 -0.94 13.13 1.78
CA GLY A 201 -0.49 14.52 1.67
C GLY A 201 -1.52 15.55 2.08
N ARG A 202 -2.82 15.24 1.90
CA ARG A 202 -3.93 16.12 2.33
C ARG A 202 -4.25 16.01 3.81
N HIS A 203 -3.95 14.90 4.45
CA HIS A 203 -4.28 14.66 5.86
C HIS A 203 -3.55 15.60 6.83
N VAL A 204 -2.43 16.18 6.41
CA VAL A 204 -1.64 17.16 7.20
C VAL A 204 -2.25 18.58 7.16
N ILE A 205 -3.30 18.82 6.36
CA ILE A 205 -3.86 20.17 6.16
C ILE A 205 -5.11 20.34 7.02
N ASP A 206 -4.92 20.76 8.27
CA ASP A 206 -5.98 21.08 9.24
C ASP A 206 -6.76 22.40 8.91
N HIS A 207 -6.48 23.05 7.79
CA HIS A 207 -7.12 24.29 7.39
C HIS A 207 -7.76 24.23 6.01
N LYS A 208 -9.00 24.72 5.90
CA LYS A 208 -9.84 24.86 4.70
C LYS A 208 -9.24 25.72 3.57
N VAL A 209 -7.94 25.73 3.35
CA VAL A 209 -7.25 26.57 2.35
C VAL A 209 -7.62 26.21 0.89
N LYS A 210 -8.24 25.04 0.66
CA LYS A 210 -8.53 24.57 -0.70
C LYS A 210 -9.89 25.02 -1.26
N GLN A 211 -10.85 25.44 -0.40
CA GLN A 211 -12.14 25.92 -0.90
C GLN A 211 -12.04 27.32 -1.54
N GLU A 212 -11.09 28.15 -1.14
CA GLU A 212 -10.89 29.51 -1.70
C GLU A 212 -10.24 29.50 -3.10
N LYS A 213 -9.57 28.42 -3.49
CA LYS A 213 -8.94 28.29 -4.83
C LYS A 213 -9.85 27.69 -5.90
N MET A 214 -11.01 27.18 -5.54
CA MET A 214 -11.99 26.62 -6.49
C MET A 214 -13.06 27.64 -6.94
N THR A 215 -12.99 28.87 -6.45
CA THR A 215 -13.93 29.96 -6.77
C THR A 215 -13.28 31.07 -7.58
N LYS A 216 -12.22 30.78 -8.34
CA LYS A 216 -11.68 31.71 -9.35
C LYS A 216 -11.59 31.04 -10.71
#